data_3fcac4b10649af7a1eaec7c7ad5f077e
#
_entry.id   3fcac4b10649af7a1eaec7c7ad5f077e
#
_cell.length_a   1.000
_cell.length_b   1.000
_cell.length_c   1.000
_cell.angle_alpha   90.00
_cell.angle_beta   90.00
_cell.angle_gamma   90.00
#
_symmetry.space_group_name_H-M   'P 1'
#
loop_
_entity.id
_entity.type
_entity.pdbx_description
1 polymer ?
#
loop_
_entity_poly.entity_id
_entity_poly.type
_entity_poly.pdbx_seq_one_letter_code
_entity_poly.pdbx_strand_id
1 'polypeptide(L)'
;GDLQNLVDAVCDSVSSHVNLISADCVPPPPSSSFIRELVRDYGWTGPYCRDIGMDCLGDQQEAGLFFSSPRPTDSREVYAVVATLATETDNSIYVGLSANDASIMGGVPNGTLLDTQLKGSADIYAPTVDNTGKFFVRYFTTNCAALENVPGGLENCTGISGMSTQGDPELQGMIIISLRDYIAPGTTSGPDASKLLTPRILMFTQP
;
A
#
# COMPACT_ATOMS: atom_id res chain seq x y z
N GLY A 1 10.93 6.33 -13.00
CA GLY A 1 11.82 5.30 -12.40
C GLY A 1 11.07 4.00 -12.21
N ASP A 2 11.74 2.96 -11.71
CA ASP A 2 11.26 1.56 -11.69
C ASP A 2 9.91 1.39 -10.96
N LEU A 3 9.69 2.10 -9.84
CA LEU A 3 8.40 2.07 -9.16
C LEU A 3 7.26 2.60 -10.05
N GLN A 4 7.48 3.67 -10.81
CA GLN A 4 6.46 4.17 -11.73
C GLN A 4 6.21 3.19 -12.89
N ASN A 5 7.27 2.60 -13.44
CA ASN A 5 7.15 1.58 -14.46
C ASN A 5 6.34 0.38 -13.96
N LEU A 6 6.53 -0.02 -12.69
CA LEU A 6 5.74 -1.08 -12.06
C LEU A 6 4.28 -0.66 -11.87
N VAL A 7 4.02 0.57 -11.45
CA VAL A 7 2.66 1.11 -11.37
C VAL A 7 1.95 1.05 -12.72
N ASP A 8 2.63 1.51 -13.78
CA ASP A 8 2.09 1.50 -15.13
C ASP A 8 1.80 0.05 -15.60
N ALA A 9 2.71 -0.89 -15.34
CA ALA A 9 2.53 -2.29 -15.65
C ALA A 9 1.36 -2.95 -14.90
N VAL A 10 1.13 -2.59 -13.62
CA VAL A 10 -0.05 -3.02 -12.86
C VAL A 10 -1.33 -2.45 -13.46
N CYS A 11 -1.33 -1.18 -13.81
CA CYS A 11 -2.46 -0.53 -14.46
C CYS A 11 -2.83 -1.22 -15.78
N ASP A 12 -1.86 -1.45 -16.64
CA ASP A 12 -2.06 -2.12 -17.92
C ASP A 12 -2.54 -3.57 -17.73
N SER A 13 -1.96 -4.28 -16.77
CA SER A 13 -2.32 -5.67 -16.48
C SER A 13 -3.76 -5.79 -16.00
N VAL A 14 -4.18 -4.96 -15.02
CA VAL A 14 -5.55 -5.01 -14.49
C VAL A 14 -6.56 -4.58 -15.56
N SER A 15 -6.33 -3.46 -16.24
CA SER A 15 -7.30 -2.95 -17.23
C SER A 15 -7.43 -3.83 -18.48
N SER A 16 -6.39 -4.58 -18.86
CA SER A 16 -6.43 -5.46 -20.04
C SER A 16 -7.04 -6.84 -19.76
N HIS A 17 -7.05 -7.31 -18.52
CA HIS A 17 -7.52 -8.66 -18.18
C HIS A 17 -8.90 -8.68 -17.50
N VAL A 18 -9.29 -7.58 -16.86
CA VAL A 18 -10.59 -7.44 -16.18
C VAL A 18 -11.19 -6.08 -16.47
N ASN A 19 -12.52 -6.01 -16.44
CA ASN A 19 -13.24 -4.75 -16.70
C ASN A 19 -13.23 -3.87 -15.43
N LEU A 20 -12.04 -3.46 -15.01
CA LEU A 20 -11.81 -2.57 -13.88
C LEU A 20 -11.14 -1.29 -14.39
N ILE A 21 -11.62 -0.16 -13.91
CA ILE A 21 -11.15 1.18 -14.30
C ILE A 21 -10.55 1.85 -13.07
N SER A 22 -9.40 2.52 -13.26
CA SER A 22 -8.80 3.33 -12.22
C SER A 22 -8.43 4.72 -12.73
N ALA A 23 -8.88 5.74 -12.02
CA ALA A 23 -8.44 7.11 -12.22
C ALA A 23 -6.96 7.30 -11.84
N ASP A 24 -6.44 6.47 -10.93
CA ASP A 24 -5.05 6.52 -10.47
C ASP A 24 -4.05 6.02 -11.52
N CYS A 25 -4.54 5.31 -12.55
CA CYS A 25 -3.73 4.83 -13.68
C CYS A 25 -3.54 5.87 -14.78
N VAL A 26 -4.27 6.98 -14.72
CA VAL A 26 -4.04 8.10 -15.63
C VAL A 26 -2.83 8.87 -15.12
N PRO A 27 -1.79 9.11 -15.96
CA PRO A 27 -0.67 9.95 -15.55
C PRO A 27 -1.20 11.29 -15.03
N PRO A 28 -0.83 11.73 -13.82
CA PRO A 28 -1.27 13.02 -13.32
C PRO A 28 -0.78 14.10 -14.27
N PRO A 29 -1.59 15.11 -14.56
CA PRO A 29 -1.12 16.25 -15.35
C PRO A 29 0.12 16.85 -14.68
N PRO A 30 1.13 17.31 -15.44
CA PRO A 30 2.41 17.76 -14.90
C PRO A 30 2.34 18.89 -13.87
N SER A 31 1.17 19.48 -13.69
CA SER A 31 0.90 20.56 -12.74
C SER A 31 0.09 20.15 -11.50
N SER A 32 -0.33 18.87 -11.35
CA SER A 32 -1.14 18.50 -10.20
C SER A 32 -0.28 18.19 -8.97
N SER A 33 -0.25 19.11 -8.04
CA SER A 33 0.16 18.93 -6.66
C SER A 33 -0.74 17.92 -5.90
N PHE A 34 -1.81 17.44 -6.53
CA PHE A 34 -2.90 16.66 -5.93
C PHE A 34 -2.44 15.33 -5.31
N ILE A 35 -1.47 14.65 -5.91
CA ILE A 35 -0.91 13.40 -5.34
C ILE A 35 -0.06 13.69 -4.10
N ARG A 36 0.58 14.84 -4.02
CA ARG A 36 1.29 15.28 -2.81
C ARG A 36 0.33 15.59 -1.66
N GLU A 37 -0.89 16.05 -1.94
CA GLU A 37 -1.86 16.39 -0.91
C GLU A 37 -2.55 15.16 -0.33
N LEU A 38 -2.90 14.14 -1.12
CA LEU A 38 -3.47 12.89 -0.61
C LEU A 38 -2.49 12.09 0.28
N VAL A 39 -1.19 12.20 0.02
CA VAL A 39 -0.14 11.63 0.87
C VAL A 39 0.19 12.57 2.05
N ARG A 40 -0.15 13.86 1.96
CA ARG A 40 0.14 14.86 2.98
C ARG A 40 -0.76 14.77 4.21
N ASP A 41 -2.03 14.36 4.03
CA ASP A 41 -3.00 14.34 5.13
C ASP A 41 -2.81 13.17 6.10
N TYR A 42 -2.05 12.14 5.70
CA TYR A 42 -1.78 10.95 6.52
C TYR A 42 -0.30 10.53 6.42
N GLY A 43 0.59 11.52 6.45
CA GLY A 43 2.00 11.37 6.16
C GLY A 43 2.77 10.40 7.05
N TRP A 44 4.05 10.40 6.84
CA TRP A 44 5.05 9.69 7.61
C TRP A 44 4.89 9.93 9.10
N THR A 45 4.77 8.84 9.86
CA THR A 45 5.01 8.84 11.30
C THR A 45 6.37 8.18 11.58
N GLY A 46 6.94 8.45 12.73
CA GLY A 46 8.27 7.95 13.10
C GLY A 46 9.28 9.09 13.28
N PRO A 47 10.58 8.81 13.20
CA PRO A 47 11.61 9.81 13.50
C PRO A 47 11.47 11.11 12.71
N TYR A 48 11.14 11.02 11.43
CA TYR A 48 10.97 12.18 10.56
C TYR A 48 9.79 13.07 10.96
N CYS A 49 8.68 12.48 11.37
CA CYS A 49 7.50 13.21 11.83
C CYS A 49 7.85 14.12 13.01
N ARG A 50 8.63 13.60 13.97
CA ARG A 50 9.10 14.37 15.12
C ARG A 50 10.04 15.51 14.72
N ASP A 51 10.94 15.27 13.79
CA ASP A 51 11.92 16.26 13.35
C ASP A 51 11.27 17.46 12.68
N ILE A 52 10.10 17.30 12.08
CA ILE A 52 9.32 18.39 11.49
C ILE A 52 8.23 18.95 12.42
N GLY A 53 8.18 18.49 13.68
CA GLY A 53 7.28 19.02 14.72
C GLY A 53 5.82 18.62 14.55
N MET A 54 5.54 17.51 13.86
CA MET A 54 4.18 16.96 13.74
C MET A 54 3.82 16.04 14.91
N ASP A 55 2.52 15.85 15.15
CA ASP A 55 2.03 14.80 16.04
C ASP A 55 2.25 13.43 15.40
N CYS A 56 3.08 12.61 16.02
CA CYS A 56 3.58 11.36 15.47
C CYS A 56 2.79 10.13 15.91
N LEU A 57 1.57 10.30 16.43
CA LEU A 57 0.71 9.19 16.90
C LEU A 57 1.45 8.22 17.86
N GLY A 58 2.26 8.79 18.75
CA GLY A 58 3.11 8.06 19.70
C GLY A 58 4.59 7.97 19.28
N ASP A 59 5.44 7.53 20.20
CA ASP A 59 6.90 7.46 20.04
C ASP A 59 7.36 6.26 19.19
N GLN A 60 6.88 6.13 17.95
CA GLN A 60 7.33 5.08 17.04
C GLN A 60 8.68 5.45 16.42
N GLN A 61 9.73 5.45 17.23
CA GLN A 61 11.08 5.79 16.76
C GLN A 61 11.72 4.66 15.94
N GLU A 62 11.20 3.43 16.07
CA GLU A 62 11.70 2.23 15.41
C GLU A 62 11.11 1.98 14.03
N ALA A 63 10.08 2.72 13.59
CA ALA A 63 9.41 2.47 12.32
C ALA A 63 9.21 3.74 11.50
N GLY A 64 9.35 3.60 10.18
CA GLY A 64 8.74 4.48 9.20
C GLY A 64 7.34 3.95 8.86
N LEU A 65 6.32 4.79 8.94
CA LEU A 65 4.94 4.36 8.81
C LEU A 65 4.20 5.22 7.79
N PHE A 66 3.63 4.57 6.77
CA PHE A 66 2.70 5.18 5.83
C PHE A 66 1.26 4.76 6.11
N PHE A 67 0.34 5.68 5.99
CA PHE A 67 -1.09 5.42 6.03
C PHE A 67 -1.78 5.96 4.78
N SER A 68 -2.75 5.23 4.27
CA SER A 68 -3.69 5.77 3.30
C SER A 68 -4.77 6.60 4.02
N SER A 69 -5.48 7.45 3.27
CA SER A 69 -6.80 7.92 3.68
C SER A 69 -7.76 6.72 3.83
N PRO A 70 -8.85 6.85 4.62
CA PRO A 70 -9.91 5.85 4.66
C PRO A 70 -10.45 5.56 3.26
N ARG A 71 -10.62 4.28 2.94
CA ARG A 71 -11.05 3.78 1.63
C ARG A 71 -12.27 2.87 1.81
N PRO A 72 -13.35 3.05 1.04
CA PRO A 72 -14.51 2.18 1.13
C PRO A 72 -14.18 0.73 0.73
N THR A 73 -14.93 -0.22 1.29
CA THR A 73 -14.78 -1.67 1.01
C THR A 73 -15.97 -2.23 0.24
N ASP A 74 -16.45 -1.52 -0.77
CA ASP A 74 -17.47 -2.03 -1.68
C ASP A 74 -16.92 -3.25 -2.45
N SER A 75 -17.79 -4.23 -2.73
CA SER A 75 -17.42 -5.45 -3.45
C SER A 75 -16.93 -5.22 -4.89
N ARG A 76 -17.15 -4.01 -5.41
CA ARG A 76 -16.69 -3.58 -6.74
C ARG A 76 -15.32 -2.95 -6.73
N GLU A 77 -14.73 -2.74 -5.57
CA GLU A 77 -13.46 -2.02 -5.43
C GLU A 77 -12.31 -2.97 -5.14
N VAL A 78 -11.21 -2.74 -5.83
CA VAL A 78 -9.93 -3.41 -5.64
C VAL A 78 -8.86 -2.36 -5.41
N TYR A 79 -8.09 -2.49 -4.35
CA TYR A 79 -6.93 -1.63 -4.08
C TYR A 79 -5.65 -2.39 -4.39
N ALA A 80 -4.82 -1.85 -5.30
CA ALA A 80 -3.47 -2.36 -5.52
C ALA A 80 -2.46 -1.47 -4.78
N VAL A 81 -1.70 -2.07 -3.89
CA VAL A 81 -0.56 -1.43 -3.23
C VAL A 81 0.70 -1.80 -3.96
N VAL A 82 1.40 -0.78 -4.48
CA VAL A 82 2.68 -0.92 -5.18
C VAL A 82 3.72 -0.11 -4.41
N ALA A 83 4.71 -0.80 -3.84
CA ALA A 83 5.69 -0.13 -2.98
C ALA A 83 7.04 -0.85 -2.98
N THR A 84 8.04 -0.17 -2.41
CA THR A 84 9.36 -0.74 -2.17
C THR A 84 9.29 -1.77 -1.05
N LEU A 85 9.94 -2.91 -1.25
CA LEU A 85 10.22 -3.88 -0.19
C LEU A 85 11.54 -3.49 0.47
N ALA A 86 11.45 -2.72 1.56
CA ALA A 86 12.60 -2.08 2.18
C ALA A 86 13.65 -3.06 2.72
N THR A 87 13.27 -4.31 3.00
CA THR A 87 14.18 -5.41 3.34
C THR A 87 15.09 -5.81 2.17
N GLU A 88 14.63 -5.66 0.93
CA GLU A 88 15.42 -5.98 -0.27
C GLU A 88 16.27 -4.79 -0.77
N THR A 89 16.21 -3.68 -0.05
CA THR A 89 17.01 -2.47 -0.34
C THR A 89 17.90 -2.05 0.82
N ASP A 90 18.07 -2.92 1.82
CA ASP A 90 18.86 -2.69 3.04
C ASP A 90 18.43 -1.44 3.84
N ASN A 91 17.18 -1.01 3.71
CA ASN A 91 16.64 0.13 4.43
C ASN A 91 15.86 -0.25 5.68
N SER A 92 15.43 -1.51 5.79
CA SER A 92 14.65 -2.01 6.91
C SER A 92 14.99 -3.49 7.18
N ILE A 93 14.90 -3.93 8.42
CA ILE A 93 15.05 -5.35 8.77
C ILE A 93 13.72 -6.10 8.73
N TYR A 94 12.59 -5.37 8.65
CA TYR A 94 11.24 -5.94 8.66
C TYR A 94 10.28 -4.99 7.97
N VAL A 95 9.38 -5.52 7.16
CA VAL A 95 8.28 -4.78 6.52
C VAL A 95 6.96 -5.43 6.86
N GLY A 96 5.97 -4.63 7.24
CA GLY A 96 4.60 -5.04 7.47
C GLY A 96 3.62 -4.20 6.67
N LEU A 97 2.79 -4.86 5.86
CA LEU A 97 1.66 -4.24 5.16
C LEU A 97 0.37 -4.68 5.82
N SER A 98 -0.52 -3.75 6.14
CA SER A 98 -1.79 -4.06 6.81
C SER A 98 -2.97 -3.33 6.18
N ALA A 99 -4.10 -4.03 6.09
CA ALA A 99 -5.40 -3.38 6.01
C ALA A 99 -6.00 -3.32 7.43
N ASN A 100 -6.49 -2.15 7.80
CA ASN A 100 -7.06 -1.90 9.12
C ASN A 100 -8.49 -1.36 8.96
N ASP A 101 -9.38 -1.78 9.82
CA ASP A 101 -10.73 -1.21 9.94
C ASP A 101 -10.61 0.23 10.45
N ALA A 102 -11.02 1.19 9.64
CA ALA A 102 -10.90 2.59 9.96
C ALA A 102 -11.77 3.01 11.15
N SER A 103 -12.92 2.36 11.35
CA SER A 103 -13.88 2.73 12.39
C SER A 103 -13.38 2.46 13.82
N ILE A 104 -12.48 1.48 13.98
CA ILE A 104 -11.92 1.08 15.28
C ILE A 104 -10.39 1.18 15.32
N MET A 105 -9.75 1.61 14.21
CA MET A 105 -8.29 1.63 14.04
C MET A 105 -7.62 0.28 14.35
N GLY A 106 -8.31 -0.82 14.06
CA GLY A 106 -7.89 -2.20 14.34
C GLY A 106 -7.63 -2.99 13.07
N GLY A 107 -6.72 -3.98 13.13
CA GLY A 107 -6.44 -4.86 11.99
C GLY A 107 -7.67 -5.68 11.56
N VAL A 108 -7.94 -5.79 10.27
CA VAL A 108 -8.92 -6.74 9.76
C VAL A 108 -8.35 -8.17 9.84
N PRO A 109 -9.19 -9.21 10.02
CA PRO A 109 -8.72 -10.60 10.02
C PRO A 109 -7.91 -10.93 8.78
N ASN A 110 -6.73 -11.52 8.96
CA ASN A 110 -5.76 -11.85 7.89
C ASN A 110 -5.28 -10.65 7.05
N GLY A 111 -5.56 -9.42 7.48
CA GLY A 111 -5.20 -8.21 6.77
C GLY A 111 -3.74 -7.77 6.93
N THR A 112 -2.94 -8.44 7.76
CA THR A 112 -1.52 -8.12 7.98
C THR A 112 -0.62 -9.11 7.25
N LEU A 113 0.34 -8.60 6.50
CA LEU A 113 1.29 -9.34 5.67
C LEU A 113 2.71 -8.91 6.03
N LEU A 114 3.61 -9.88 6.09
CA LEU A 114 5.03 -9.66 6.35
C LEU A 114 5.82 -9.58 5.04
N ASP A 115 7.03 -9.07 5.10
CA ASP A 115 7.97 -9.00 3.98
C ASP A 115 8.12 -10.35 3.24
N THR A 116 8.17 -11.47 3.96
CA THR A 116 8.24 -12.81 3.37
C THR A 116 7.02 -13.19 2.53
N GLN A 117 5.86 -12.62 2.81
CA GLN A 117 4.62 -12.82 2.06
C GLN A 117 4.45 -11.81 0.91
N LEU A 118 5.21 -10.72 0.94
CA LEU A 118 5.23 -9.67 -0.08
C LEU A 118 6.29 -9.93 -1.15
N LYS A 119 7.41 -10.57 -0.75
CA LYS A 119 8.55 -10.86 -1.62
C LYS A 119 8.15 -11.70 -2.82
N GLY A 120 8.63 -11.31 -4.00
CA GLY A 120 8.35 -11.99 -5.27
C GLY A 120 7.00 -11.62 -5.90
N SER A 121 6.14 -10.89 -5.21
CA SER A 121 4.81 -10.54 -5.75
C SER A 121 4.86 -9.59 -6.96
N ALA A 122 5.96 -8.88 -7.17
CA ALA A 122 6.19 -8.06 -8.36
C ALA A 122 6.90 -8.80 -9.51
N ASP A 123 7.38 -10.03 -9.30
CA ASP A 123 8.22 -10.75 -10.29
C ASP A 123 7.48 -11.10 -11.58
N ILE A 124 6.15 -11.16 -11.54
CA ILE A 124 5.32 -11.34 -12.73
C ILE A 124 5.53 -10.21 -13.77
N TYR A 125 6.00 -9.06 -13.35
CA TYR A 125 6.26 -7.89 -14.18
C TYR A 125 7.72 -7.79 -14.66
N ALA A 126 8.60 -8.71 -14.23
CA ALA A 126 10.04 -8.70 -14.59
C ALA A 126 10.34 -8.64 -16.10
N PRO A 127 9.49 -9.16 -17.02
CA PRO A 127 9.74 -9.01 -18.46
C PRO A 127 9.69 -7.56 -18.97
N THR A 128 9.02 -6.67 -18.25
CA THR A 128 8.78 -5.27 -18.67
C THR A 128 9.27 -4.23 -17.68
N VAL A 129 9.60 -4.65 -16.45
CA VAL A 129 10.03 -3.77 -15.37
C VAL A 129 11.33 -4.28 -14.76
N ASP A 130 12.32 -3.40 -14.65
CA ASP A 130 13.58 -3.70 -14.00
C ASP A 130 13.47 -3.71 -12.47
N ASN A 131 14.36 -4.45 -11.80
CA ASN A 131 14.48 -4.46 -10.34
C ASN A 131 13.20 -4.85 -9.57
N THR A 132 12.33 -5.67 -10.15
CA THR A 132 11.06 -6.10 -9.51
C THR A 132 11.27 -6.71 -8.13
N GLY A 133 12.37 -7.41 -7.88
CA GLY A 133 12.73 -7.97 -6.58
C GLY A 133 12.85 -6.94 -5.44
N LYS A 134 12.96 -5.64 -5.76
CA LYS A 134 12.98 -4.54 -4.77
C LYS A 134 11.60 -4.00 -4.43
N PHE A 135 10.57 -4.51 -5.08
CA PHE A 135 9.20 -4.02 -4.97
C PHE A 135 8.24 -5.15 -4.62
N PHE A 136 7.04 -4.77 -4.24
CA PHE A 136 5.91 -5.68 -4.11
C PHE A 136 4.64 -5.09 -4.72
N VAL A 137 3.72 -5.99 -5.08
CA VAL A 137 2.36 -5.68 -5.50
C VAL A 137 1.41 -6.51 -4.65
N ARG A 138 0.46 -5.87 -3.96
CA ARG A 138 -0.55 -6.56 -3.17
C ARG A 138 -1.92 -5.97 -3.40
N TYR A 139 -2.91 -6.84 -3.58
CA TYR A 139 -4.29 -6.44 -3.77
C TYR A 139 -5.10 -6.63 -2.48
N PHE A 140 -5.99 -5.69 -2.19
CA PHE A 140 -6.97 -5.75 -1.13
C PHE A 140 -8.36 -5.53 -1.72
N THR A 141 -9.29 -6.45 -1.45
CA THR A 141 -10.68 -6.37 -1.90
C THR A 141 -11.55 -7.30 -1.05
N THR A 142 -12.85 -7.09 -1.04
CA THR A 142 -13.80 -8.06 -0.48
C THR A 142 -14.04 -9.24 -1.42
N ASN A 143 -13.61 -9.15 -2.70
CA ASN A 143 -13.85 -10.16 -3.73
C ASN A 143 -12.58 -10.43 -4.56
N CYS A 144 -11.69 -11.29 -4.06
CA CYS A 144 -10.47 -11.67 -4.81
C CYS A 144 -10.76 -12.38 -6.14
N ALA A 145 -11.94 -13.00 -6.32
CA ALA A 145 -12.29 -13.65 -7.57
C ALA A 145 -12.37 -12.66 -8.75
N ALA A 146 -12.58 -11.37 -8.46
CA ALA A 146 -12.53 -10.32 -9.49
C ALA A 146 -11.15 -10.22 -10.19
N LEU A 147 -10.10 -10.77 -9.58
CA LEU A 147 -8.72 -10.74 -10.08
C LEU A 147 -8.26 -12.08 -10.69
N GLU A 148 -9.14 -13.06 -10.88
CA GLU A 148 -8.77 -14.41 -11.35
C GLU A 148 -8.04 -14.41 -12.70
N ASN A 149 -8.38 -13.46 -13.57
CA ASN A 149 -7.76 -13.33 -14.89
C ASN A 149 -6.59 -12.35 -14.94
N VAL A 150 -6.28 -11.69 -13.83
CA VAL A 150 -5.10 -10.82 -13.72
C VAL A 150 -3.88 -11.67 -13.39
N PRO A 151 -2.79 -11.61 -14.16
CA PRO A 151 -1.56 -12.33 -13.83
C PRO A 151 -1.10 -12.02 -12.41
N GLY A 152 -0.92 -13.06 -11.58
CA GLY A 152 -0.58 -12.92 -10.16
C GLY A 152 -1.70 -12.33 -9.29
N GLY A 153 -2.88 -12.09 -9.83
CA GLY A 153 -3.97 -11.42 -9.13
C GLY A 153 -4.47 -12.18 -7.93
N LEU A 154 -4.78 -13.47 -8.07
CA LEU A 154 -5.27 -14.30 -6.96
C LEU A 154 -4.20 -14.54 -5.90
N GLU A 155 -2.98 -14.88 -6.31
CA GLU A 155 -1.86 -15.17 -5.39
C GLU A 155 -1.51 -13.94 -4.54
N ASN A 156 -1.64 -12.75 -5.13
CA ASN A 156 -1.31 -11.49 -4.48
C ASN A 156 -2.54 -10.78 -3.91
N CYS A 157 -3.68 -11.45 -3.78
CA CYS A 157 -4.90 -10.88 -3.22
C CYS A 157 -5.07 -11.24 -1.74
N THR A 158 -5.47 -10.26 -0.95
CA THR A 158 -5.91 -10.41 0.43
C THR A 158 -7.39 -10.01 0.50
N GLY A 159 -8.24 -10.97 0.84
CA GLY A 159 -9.67 -10.74 1.03
C GLY A 159 -9.94 -9.96 2.32
N ILE A 160 -10.69 -8.86 2.19
CA ILE A 160 -11.13 -8.06 3.33
C ILE A 160 -12.45 -8.62 3.83
N SER A 161 -12.51 -8.96 5.12
CA SER A 161 -13.73 -9.44 5.76
C SER A 161 -13.70 -9.12 7.26
N GLY A 162 -14.82 -9.33 7.95
CA GLY A 162 -14.90 -9.18 9.40
C GLY A 162 -14.76 -7.75 9.89
N MET A 163 -15.17 -6.77 9.06
CA MET A 163 -15.22 -5.36 9.46
C MET A 163 -16.14 -5.17 10.66
N SER A 164 -15.77 -4.30 11.56
CA SER A 164 -16.56 -3.97 12.74
C SER A 164 -17.86 -3.24 12.36
N THR A 165 -18.93 -3.56 13.06
CA THR A 165 -20.16 -2.76 13.05
C THR A 165 -20.21 -1.77 14.21
N GLN A 166 -19.14 -1.72 15.01
CA GLN A 166 -18.92 -0.78 16.12
C GLN A 166 -17.82 0.20 15.73
N GLY A 167 -17.65 1.23 16.54
CA GLY A 167 -16.65 2.27 16.28
C GLY A 167 -17.27 3.52 15.66
N ASP A 168 -16.45 4.32 14.99
CA ASP A 168 -16.90 5.57 14.36
C ASP A 168 -17.86 5.30 13.20
N PRO A 169 -19.13 5.75 13.28
CA PRO A 169 -20.13 5.49 12.24
C PRO A 169 -19.76 6.08 10.88
N GLU A 170 -19.00 7.17 10.83
CA GLU A 170 -18.59 7.82 9.57
C GLU A 170 -17.51 7.02 8.84
N LEU A 171 -16.79 6.15 9.55
CA LEU A 171 -15.70 5.33 9.03
C LEU A 171 -16.09 3.85 8.88
N GLN A 172 -17.31 3.46 9.20
CA GLN A 172 -17.78 2.09 9.03
C GLN A 172 -17.71 1.65 7.56
N GLY A 173 -17.26 0.43 7.33
CA GLY A 173 -17.06 -0.10 5.99
C GLY A 173 -15.88 0.51 5.24
N MET A 174 -14.99 1.22 5.94
CA MET A 174 -13.77 1.77 5.36
C MET A 174 -12.52 1.10 5.94
N ILE A 175 -11.50 0.94 5.11
CA ILE A 175 -10.16 0.49 5.55
C ILE A 175 -9.14 1.61 5.44
N ILE A 176 -8.11 1.53 6.28
CA ILE A 176 -6.86 2.26 6.14
C ILE A 176 -5.77 1.24 5.83
N ILE A 177 -5.05 1.46 4.73
CA ILE A 177 -3.90 0.64 4.37
C ILE A 177 -2.68 1.28 5.00
N SER A 178 -1.91 0.51 5.75
CA SER A 178 -0.66 0.97 6.38
C SER A 178 0.51 0.12 5.95
N LEU A 179 1.63 0.78 5.64
CA LEU A 179 2.92 0.15 5.38
C LEU A 179 3.88 0.58 6.48
N ARG A 180 4.52 -0.39 7.13
CA ARG A 180 5.49 -0.18 8.20
C ARG A 180 6.83 -0.74 7.79
N ASP A 181 7.84 0.12 7.79
CA ASP A 181 9.24 -0.22 7.60
C ASP A 181 9.96 -0.11 8.95
N TYR A 182 10.32 -1.26 9.53
CA TYR A 182 10.89 -1.30 10.88
C TYR A 182 12.40 -1.33 10.86
N ILE A 183 13.00 -0.54 11.72
CA ILE A 183 14.41 -0.53 12.12
C ILE A 183 15.37 -0.56 10.93
N ALA A 184 16.14 0.50 10.77
CA ALA A 184 17.25 0.50 9.82
C ALA A 184 18.33 -0.50 10.26
N PRO A 185 18.89 -1.32 9.35
CA PRO A 185 19.91 -2.31 9.69
C PRO A 185 21.06 -1.71 10.51
N GLY A 186 21.43 -2.40 11.58
CA GLY A 186 22.50 -1.97 12.47
C GLY A 186 22.17 -0.80 13.40
N THR A 187 20.91 -0.41 13.51
CA THR A 187 20.44 0.66 14.39
C THR A 187 19.32 0.19 15.32
N THR A 188 18.84 1.09 16.17
CA THR A 188 17.63 0.92 17.00
C THR A 188 16.51 1.89 16.61
N SER A 189 16.69 2.59 15.49
CA SER A 189 15.72 3.57 14.98
C SER A 189 15.16 3.14 13.63
N GLY A 190 14.06 3.76 13.24
CA GLY A 190 13.40 3.52 11.96
C GLY A 190 14.28 3.89 10.76
N PRO A 191 13.86 3.47 9.56
CA PRO A 191 14.62 3.73 8.34
C PRO A 191 14.70 5.23 8.02
N ASP A 192 15.70 5.59 7.25
CA ASP A 192 15.83 6.93 6.70
C ASP A 192 14.73 7.17 5.65
N ALA A 193 13.78 8.04 6.00
CA ALA A 193 12.64 8.35 5.15
C ALA A 193 13.03 8.89 3.77
N SER A 194 14.20 9.55 3.64
CA SER A 194 14.70 10.06 2.36
C SER A 194 15.09 8.95 1.37
N LYS A 195 15.28 7.72 1.86
CA LYS A 195 15.63 6.55 1.06
C LYS A 195 14.44 5.67 0.71
N LEU A 196 13.27 5.97 1.24
CA LEU A 196 12.05 5.22 0.98
C LEU A 196 11.23 5.94 -0.10
N LEU A 197 10.78 5.19 -1.09
CA LEU A 197 9.87 5.71 -2.10
C LEU A 197 8.44 5.73 -1.52
N THR A 198 7.69 6.78 -1.83
CA THR A 198 6.28 6.86 -1.43
C THR A 198 5.49 5.71 -2.03
N PRO A 199 4.80 4.89 -1.23
CA PRO A 199 3.91 3.85 -1.72
C PRO A 199 2.83 4.41 -2.64
N ARG A 200 2.38 3.59 -3.57
CA ARG A 200 1.25 3.93 -4.45
C ARG A 200 0.09 2.99 -4.13
N ILE A 201 -1.08 3.57 -3.93
CA ILE A 201 -2.33 2.84 -3.72
C ILE A 201 -3.26 3.21 -4.87
N LEU A 202 -3.55 2.21 -5.71
CA LEU A 202 -4.38 2.36 -6.90
C LEU A 202 -5.76 1.78 -6.58
N MET A 203 -6.81 2.57 -6.78
CA MET A 203 -8.18 2.09 -6.64
C MET A 203 -8.73 1.73 -8.02
N PHE A 204 -9.15 0.49 -8.19
CA PHE A 204 -9.84 0.00 -9.36
C PHE A 204 -11.31 -0.24 -9.01
N THR A 205 -12.21 0.17 -9.89
CA THR A 205 -13.65 0.02 -9.68
C THR A 205 -14.28 -0.69 -10.86
N GLN A 206 -15.19 -1.64 -10.61
CA GLN A 206 -16.03 -2.19 -11.66
C GLN A 206 -17.01 -1.12 -12.13
N PRO A 207 -17.16 -0.92 -13.44
CA PRO A 207 -18.11 0.02 -14.00
C PRO A 207 -19.57 -0.35 -13.72
#